data_cfbb5cc10ab2da4b04fbf7ee111fd731
#
_entry.id   cfbb5cc10ab2da4b04fbf7ee111fd731
#
_cell.length_a   1.000
_cell.length_b   1.000
_cell.length_c   1.000
_cell.angle_alpha   90.00
_cell.angle_beta   90.00
_cell.angle_gamma   90.00
#
_symmetry.space_group_name_H-M   'P 1'
#
loop_
_entity.id
_entity.type
_entity.pdbx_description
1 polymer ?
#
loop_
_entity_poly.entity_id
_entity_poly.type
_entity_poly.pdbx_seq_one_letter_code
_entity_poly.pdbx_strand_id
1 'polypeptide(L)'
;MKNKTDAYDKKIVKKPWGFEYTIFRNLNKLAITYVNILPKKQTSLHCHPSKKTGFIILGGKAKVQIGIYKSNTRIYTSSSILVIRAGLFHSLKCISKEPLIALEFETPADKKDLVRFKDLYGRQSKPYESYNKAQINNSLVFFKKPKKNKPYRYSFNDLEILIENYKNYKKMFKNSDNSISAILDGKIVNNKGKQAIGYGEIVKTQTLKKLSTRFKIHKNIILMKVTKKKINNHRKNNLIQIS
;
A
#
# COMPACT_ATOMS: atom_id res chain seq x y z
N MET A 1 -21.72 -14.24 -9.05
CA MET A 1 -20.85 -14.55 -7.89
C MET A 1 -21.01 -13.47 -6.84
N LYS A 2 -21.57 -13.78 -5.66
CA LYS A 2 -21.66 -12.82 -4.55
C LYS A 2 -20.22 -12.48 -4.11
N ASN A 3 -19.86 -11.19 -4.15
CA ASN A 3 -18.62 -10.71 -3.59
C ASN A 3 -18.54 -11.09 -2.11
N LYS A 4 -17.70 -12.08 -1.75
CA LYS A 4 -17.39 -12.32 -0.34
C LYS A 4 -16.71 -11.06 0.19
N THR A 5 -17.42 -10.27 1.00
CA THR A 5 -16.82 -9.17 1.73
C THR A 5 -15.76 -9.72 2.67
N ASP A 6 -14.55 -9.18 2.57
CA ASP A 6 -13.46 -9.53 3.47
C ASP A 6 -13.81 -9.06 4.90
N ALA A 7 -13.39 -9.83 5.89
CA ALA A 7 -13.56 -9.48 7.30
C ALA A 7 -12.91 -8.12 7.68
N TYR A 8 -12.04 -7.59 6.82
CA TYR A 8 -11.31 -6.32 6.99
C TYR A 8 -11.94 -5.14 6.24
N ASP A 9 -12.93 -5.40 5.37
CA ASP A 9 -13.62 -4.34 4.66
C ASP A 9 -14.42 -3.47 5.62
N LYS A 10 -14.13 -2.18 5.63
CA LYS A 10 -14.78 -1.17 6.48
C LYS A 10 -14.73 -1.47 7.99
N LYS A 11 -13.69 -2.14 8.48
CA LYS A 11 -13.50 -2.45 9.90
C LYS A 11 -12.05 -2.23 10.31
N ILE A 12 -11.84 -1.64 11.47
CA ILE A 12 -10.53 -1.60 12.11
C ILE A 12 -10.28 -2.96 12.75
N VAL A 13 -9.15 -3.56 12.43
CA VAL A 13 -8.67 -4.77 13.08
C VAL A 13 -7.54 -4.40 14.02
N LYS A 14 -7.79 -4.49 15.32
CA LYS A 14 -6.77 -4.28 16.35
C LYS A 14 -5.77 -5.45 16.32
N LYS A 15 -4.50 -5.12 16.44
CA LYS A 15 -3.38 -6.05 16.49
C LYS A 15 -2.54 -5.77 17.75
N PRO A 16 -1.78 -6.76 18.26
CA PRO A 16 -0.88 -6.50 19.39
C PRO A 16 0.18 -5.44 19.11
N TRP A 17 0.45 -5.18 17.84
CA TRP A 17 1.42 -4.20 17.38
C TRP A 17 0.78 -2.85 16.96
N GLY A 18 -0.55 -2.71 16.96
CA GLY A 18 -1.25 -1.51 16.52
C GLY A 18 -2.60 -1.82 15.91
N PHE A 19 -2.85 -1.38 14.69
CA PHE A 19 -4.09 -1.69 13.97
C PHE A 19 -3.93 -1.59 12.46
N GLU A 20 -4.88 -2.18 11.75
CA GLU A 20 -4.97 -2.09 10.30
C GLU A 20 -6.43 -2.07 9.84
N TYR A 21 -6.68 -1.56 8.62
CA TYR A 21 -7.96 -1.66 7.94
C TYR A 21 -7.79 -1.56 6.43
N THR A 22 -8.70 -2.16 5.67
CA THR A 22 -8.67 -2.05 4.20
C THR A 22 -9.17 -0.66 3.79
N ILE A 23 -8.26 0.19 3.29
CA ILE A 23 -8.56 1.55 2.84
C ILE A 23 -9.06 1.60 1.39
N PHE A 24 -8.70 0.59 0.58
CA PHE A 24 -9.13 0.44 -0.82
C PHE A 24 -9.16 -1.02 -1.23
N ARG A 25 -10.13 -1.39 -2.06
CA ARG A 25 -10.21 -2.72 -2.67
C ARG A 25 -10.68 -2.64 -4.13
N ASN A 26 -10.04 -3.42 -4.98
CA ASN A 26 -10.48 -3.67 -6.35
C ASN A 26 -10.73 -5.17 -6.54
N LEU A 27 -11.94 -5.61 -6.16
CA LEU A 27 -12.37 -7.01 -6.15
C LEU A 27 -11.31 -7.90 -5.47
N ASN A 28 -11.02 -9.06 -6.04
CA ASN A 28 -9.98 -9.97 -5.54
C ASN A 28 -8.59 -9.68 -6.12
N LYS A 29 -8.44 -8.62 -6.92
CA LYS A 29 -7.19 -8.32 -7.63
C LYS A 29 -6.20 -7.56 -6.78
N LEU A 30 -6.69 -6.61 -5.99
CA LEU A 30 -5.89 -5.72 -5.16
C LEU A 30 -6.65 -5.33 -3.90
N ALA A 31 -6.01 -5.45 -2.75
CA ALA A 31 -6.37 -4.70 -1.54
C ALA A 31 -5.24 -3.76 -1.16
N ILE A 32 -5.59 -2.58 -0.64
CA ILE A 32 -4.66 -1.68 0.02
C ILE A 32 -5.10 -1.60 1.48
N THR A 33 -4.20 -1.95 2.37
CA THR A 33 -4.41 -1.93 3.81
C THR A 33 -3.63 -0.77 4.40
N TYR A 34 -4.32 0.08 5.17
CA TYR A 34 -3.68 1.06 6.03
C TYR A 34 -3.17 0.33 7.27
N VAL A 35 -1.86 0.42 7.51
CA VAL A 35 -1.17 -0.26 8.60
C VAL A 35 -0.58 0.79 9.54
N ASN A 36 -0.92 0.70 10.83
CA ASN A 36 -0.37 1.54 11.89
C ASN A 36 0.34 0.65 12.91
N ILE A 37 1.67 0.78 13.01
CA ILE A 37 2.49 0.03 13.97
C ILE A 37 2.97 0.99 15.05
N LEU A 38 2.62 0.73 16.29
CA LEU A 38 3.00 1.55 17.44
C LEU A 38 4.53 1.56 17.68
N PRO A 39 5.09 2.59 18.30
CA PRO A 39 6.51 2.67 18.61
C PRO A 39 7.03 1.42 19.30
N LYS A 40 8.22 0.95 18.91
CA LYS A 40 8.90 -0.28 19.39
C LYS A 40 8.18 -1.60 19.07
N LYS A 41 6.96 -1.58 18.52
CA LYS A 41 6.20 -2.78 18.13
C LYS A 41 6.59 -3.25 16.73
N GLN A 42 6.27 -4.52 16.41
CA GLN A 42 6.56 -5.13 15.12
C GLN A 42 5.49 -6.14 14.71
N THR A 43 5.35 -6.37 13.42
CA THR A 43 4.55 -7.49 12.88
C THR A 43 5.23 -8.82 13.15
N SER A 44 4.52 -9.94 13.00
CA SER A 44 5.16 -11.26 12.94
C SER A 44 6.18 -11.32 11.79
N LEU A 45 7.17 -12.20 11.90
CA LEU A 45 7.95 -12.64 10.76
C LEU A 45 7.11 -13.69 10.01
N HIS A 46 6.60 -13.33 8.84
CA HIS A 46 5.66 -14.13 8.06
C HIS A 46 5.94 -14.01 6.57
N CYS A 47 5.35 -14.89 5.79
CA CYS A 47 5.30 -14.77 4.34
C CYS A 47 3.87 -14.95 3.83
N HIS A 48 3.69 -14.57 2.60
CA HIS A 48 2.48 -14.79 1.82
C HIS A 48 2.83 -15.77 0.69
N PRO A 49 2.41 -17.05 0.77
CA PRO A 49 2.79 -18.05 -0.22
C PRO A 49 2.43 -17.71 -1.67
N SER A 50 1.28 -17.08 -1.88
CA SER A 50 0.71 -16.86 -3.22
C SER A 50 0.65 -15.40 -3.63
N LYS A 51 0.57 -14.46 -2.69
CA LYS A 51 0.43 -13.03 -3.02
C LYS A 51 1.77 -12.27 -2.97
N LYS A 52 1.89 -11.31 -3.84
CA LYS A 52 2.91 -10.27 -3.78
C LYS A 52 2.43 -9.15 -2.85
N THR A 53 3.32 -8.63 -2.04
CA THR A 53 3.05 -7.52 -1.12
C THR A 53 3.96 -6.34 -1.44
N GLY A 54 3.38 -5.15 -1.48
CA GLY A 54 4.14 -3.90 -1.63
C GLY A 54 3.81 -2.93 -0.50
N PHE A 55 4.77 -2.10 -0.11
CA PHE A 55 4.57 -1.07 0.91
C PHE A 55 4.98 0.30 0.39
N ILE A 56 4.17 1.30 0.74
CA ILE A 56 4.56 2.71 0.68
C ILE A 56 4.55 3.22 2.12
N ILE A 57 5.70 3.65 2.64
CA ILE A 57 5.81 4.23 3.97
C ILE A 57 5.31 5.67 3.92
N LEU A 58 4.28 5.98 4.72
CA LEU A 58 3.69 7.31 4.80
C LEU A 58 4.27 8.14 5.96
N GLY A 59 4.74 7.48 7.04
CA GLY A 59 5.28 8.17 8.22
C GLY A 59 6.03 7.23 9.14
N GLY A 60 6.84 7.78 10.02
CA GLY A 60 7.70 7.03 10.93
C GLY A 60 8.92 6.41 10.25
N LYS A 61 9.59 5.50 10.98
CA LYS A 61 10.75 4.72 10.49
C LYS A 61 10.53 3.24 10.71
N ALA A 62 10.67 2.46 9.64
CA ALA A 62 10.56 1.01 9.66
C ALA A 62 11.95 0.37 9.60
N LYS A 63 12.27 -0.54 10.52
CA LYS A 63 13.29 -1.55 10.33
C LYS A 63 12.60 -2.80 9.76
N VAL A 64 12.93 -3.15 8.52
CA VAL A 64 12.31 -4.28 7.81
C VAL A 64 13.30 -5.41 7.73
N GLN A 65 12.92 -6.57 8.23
CA GLN A 65 13.63 -7.84 8.03
C GLN A 65 13.09 -8.49 6.76
N ILE A 66 13.99 -8.96 5.88
CA ILE A 66 13.67 -9.72 4.66
C ILE A 66 14.36 -11.07 4.75
N GLY A 67 13.58 -12.16 4.58
CA GLY A 67 14.05 -13.53 4.83
C GLY A 67 14.08 -13.89 6.30
N ILE A 68 14.57 -15.09 6.60
CA ILE A 68 14.57 -15.67 7.96
C ILE A 68 15.73 -15.21 8.84
N TYR A 69 16.78 -14.68 8.26
CA TYR A 69 17.98 -14.25 8.98
C TYR A 69 17.83 -12.84 9.56
N LYS A 70 18.11 -12.69 10.86
CA LYS A 70 17.98 -11.42 11.58
C LYS A 70 18.91 -10.31 11.06
N SER A 71 20.04 -10.67 10.48
CA SER A 71 21.03 -9.74 9.89
C SER A 71 20.50 -9.05 8.63
N ASN A 72 19.59 -9.67 7.90
CA ASN A 72 19.07 -9.11 6.66
C ASN A 72 17.97 -8.09 6.92
N THR A 73 18.38 -6.90 7.36
CA THR A 73 17.47 -5.79 7.69
C THR A 73 17.86 -4.52 6.96
N ARG A 74 16.82 -3.71 6.63
CA ARG A 74 16.97 -2.37 6.04
C ARG A 74 16.04 -1.38 6.72
N ILE A 75 16.43 -0.11 6.70
CA ILE A 75 15.61 0.99 7.25
C ILE A 75 14.89 1.70 6.10
N TYR A 76 13.60 1.93 6.30
CA TYR A 76 12.74 2.68 5.39
C TYR A 76 12.08 3.83 6.13
N THR A 77 11.96 4.97 5.45
CA THR A 77 11.36 6.21 5.98
C THR A 77 10.21 6.67 5.10
N SER A 78 9.54 7.77 5.47
CA SER A 78 8.46 8.38 4.66
C SER A 78 8.87 8.51 3.18
N SER A 79 7.92 8.22 2.29
CA SER A 79 8.07 8.11 0.82
C SER A 79 9.05 7.04 0.32
N SER A 80 9.37 6.04 1.15
CA SER A 80 10.05 4.82 0.68
C SER A 80 9.06 3.80 0.13
N ILE A 81 9.53 2.99 -0.80
CA ILE A 81 8.81 1.84 -1.35
C ILE A 81 9.56 0.54 -1.06
N LEU A 82 8.80 -0.52 -0.85
CA LEU A 82 9.29 -1.88 -0.69
C LEU A 82 8.34 -2.81 -1.43
N VAL A 83 8.88 -3.75 -2.23
CA VAL A 83 8.10 -4.79 -2.88
C VAL A 83 8.66 -6.14 -2.49
N ILE A 84 7.79 -7.03 -2.04
CA ILE A 84 8.11 -8.35 -1.52
C ILE A 84 7.39 -9.37 -2.40
N ARG A 85 8.14 -10.29 -2.98
CA ARG A 85 7.59 -11.38 -3.79
C ARG A 85 6.86 -12.41 -2.93
N ALA A 86 5.98 -13.19 -3.53
CA ALA A 86 5.36 -14.35 -2.89
C ALA A 86 6.41 -15.29 -2.27
N GLY A 87 6.08 -15.89 -1.13
CA GLY A 87 6.91 -16.83 -0.38
C GLY A 87 8.08 -16.21 0.39
N LEU A 88 8.35 -14.91 0.29
CA LEU A 88 9.48 -14.28 0.98
C LEU A 88 9.08 -13.80 2.39
N PHE A 89 9.72 -14.35 3.41
CA PHE A 89 9.49 -13.97 4.80
C PHE A 89 9.88 -12.51 5.05
N HIS A 90 9.06 -11.80 5.82
CA HIS A 90 9.31 -10.40 6.17
C HIS A 90 8.63 -10.00 7.48
N SER A 91 9.17 -8.97 8.12
CA SER A 91 8.54 -8.28 9.24
C SER A 91 8.88 -6.80 9.22
N LEU A 92 7.99 -5.98 9.75
CA LEU A 92 8.16 -4.54 9.89
C LEU A 92 8.18 -4.18 11.37
N LYS A 93 9.25 -3.49 11.82
CA LYS A 93 9.37 -2.96 13.19
C LYS A 93 9.38 -1.44 13.16
N CYS A 94 8.53 -0.82 13.96
CA CYS A 94 8.59 0.63 14.19
C CYS A 94 9.80 0.97 15.08
N ILE A 95 10.71 1.79 14.57
CA ILE A 95 11.93 2.25 15.29
C ILE A 95 11.95 3.76 15.54
N SER A 96 10.87 4.46 15.18
CA SER A 96 10.66 5.89 15.50
C SER A 96 9.90 6.06 16.80
N LYS A 97 9.96 7.29 17.36
CA LYS A 97 9.11 7.71 18.49
C LYS A 97 7.63 7.81 18.08
N GLU A 98 7.39 8.20 16.82
CA GLU A 98 6.06 8.25 16.22
C GLU A 98 5.69 6.88 15.64
N PRO A 99 4.39 6.55 15.53
CA PRO A 99 3.93 5.33 14.87
C PRO A 99 4.46 5.23 13.43
N LEU A 100 4.75 4.01 13.02
CA LEU A 100 5.01 3.69 11.62
C LEU A 100 3.67 3.54 10.89
N ILE A 101 3.49 4.36 9.86
CA ILE A 101 2.31 4.33 9.00
C ILE A 101 2.71 3.88 7.60
N ALA A 102 2.02 2.88 7.09
CA ALA A 102 2.26 2.37 5.75
C ALA A 102 0.95 2.03 5.02
N LEU A 103 1.01 2.09 3.69
CA LEU A 103 0.02 1.45 2.82
C LEU A 103 0.60 0.12 2.35
N GLU A 104 -0.07 -0.97 2.67
CA GLU A 104 0.26 -2.32 2.23
C GLU A 104 -0.61 -2.71 1.04
N PHE A 105 0.01 -3.02 -0.10
CA PHE A 105 -0.63 -3.46 -1.33
C PHE A 105 -0.55 -4.98 -1.42
N GLU A 106 -1.67 -5.65 -1.51
CA GLU A 106 -1.77 -7.11 -1.55
C GLU A 106 -2.36 -7.56 -2.90
N THR A 107 -1.63 -8.36 -3.64
CA THR A 107 -2.02 -8.84 -4.98
C THR A 107 -1.73 -10.33 -5.14
N PRO A 108 -2.78 -11.20 -5.28
CA PRO A 108 -4.20 -10.93 -5.14
C PRO A 108 -4.62 -10.55 -3.71
N ALA A 109 -5.85 -10.02 -3.58
CA ALA A 109 -6.42 -9.62 -2.30
C ALA A 109 -6.94 -10.85 -1.52
N ASP A 110 -6.07 -11.57 -0.87
CA ASP A 110 -6.42 -12.72 -0.03
C ASP A 110 -5.80 -12.59 1.37
N LYS A 111 -6.64 -12.35 2.38
CA LYS A 111 -6.19 -12.23 3.78
C LYS A 111 -5.84 -13.58 4.42
N LYS A 112 -6.27 -14.70 3.86
CA LYS A 112 -5.94 -16.03 4.38
C LYS A 112 -4.57 -16.52 3.97
N ASP A 113 -3.98 -15.94 2.93
CA ASP A 113 -2.66 -16.26 2.41
C ASP A 113 -1.56 -15.73 3.34
N LEU A 114 -1.31 -16.44 4.46
CA LEU A 114 -0.39 -16.04 5.51
C LEU A 114 0.21 -17.25 6.22
N VAL A 115 1.55 -17.34 6.26
CA VAL A 115 2.31 -18.32 7.05
C VAL A 115 3.24 -17.57 8.01
N ARG A 116 3.05 -17.76 9.32
CA ARG A 116 3.90 -17.15 10.36
C ARG A 116 5.05 -18.06 10.72
N PHE A 117 6.27 -17.54 10.66
CA PHE A 117 7.48 -18.23 11.10
C PHE A 117 7.83 -17.90 12.55
N LYS A 118 7.78 -16.61 12.92
CA LYS A 118 8.00 -16.13 14.30
C LYS A 118 6.99 -15.03 14.65
N ASP A 119 6.47 -15.09 15.85
CA ASP A 119 5.57 -14.09 16.38
C ASP A 119 5.87 -13.80 17.86
N LEU A 120 5.97 -12.52 18.23
CA LEU A 120 6.25 -12.10 19.61
C LEU A 120 5.00 -12.11 20.51
N TYR A 121 3.84 -12.44 19.95
CA TYR A 121 2.54 -12.31 20.62
C TYR A 121 1.78 -13.65 20.71
N GLY A 122 2.48 -14.77 20.51
CA GLY A 122 1.90 -16.11 20.65
C GLY A 122 0.87 -16.50 19.58
N ARG A 123 0.96 -15.97 18.36
CA ARG A 123 -0.01 -16.20 17.27
C ARG A 123 0.51 -17.16 16.20
N GLN A 124 1.61 -17.87 16.41
CA GLN A 124 2.26 -18.70 15.39
C GLN A 124 1.30 -19.70 14.74
N SER A 125 0.47 -20.38 15.54
CA SER A 125 -0.50 -21.37 15.07
C SER A 125 -1.92 -20.83 14.87
N LYS A 126 -2.14 -19.51 15.01
CA LYS A 126 -3.46 -18.91 14.88
C LYS A 126 -3.70 -18.41 13.47
N PRO A 127 -4.88 -18.61 12.90
CA PRO A 127 -5.27 -17.99 11.64
C PRO A 127 -5.30 -16.45 11.75
N TYR A 128 -5.56 -15.77 10.66
CA TYR A 128 -5.71 -14.31 10.64
C TYR A 128 -6.78 -13.88 11.66
N GLU A 129 -6.45 -12.88 12.49
CA GLU A 129 -7.31 -12.47 13.60
C GLU A 129 -8.60 -11.83 13.08
N SER A 130 -9.73 -12.42 13.48
CA SER A 130 -11.07 -11.89 13.15
C SER A 130 -11.79 -11.23 14.34
N TYR A 131 -11.24 -11.34 15.56
CA TYR A 131 -12.02 -11.15 16.79
C TYR A 131 -11.95 -9.76 17.43
N ASN A 132 -11.00 -8.90 17.06
CA ASN A 132 -10.85 -7.57 17.65
C ASN A 132 -11.24 -6.47 16.66
N LYS A 133 -12.49 -6.47 16.22
CA LYS A 133 -13.02 -5.46 15.30
C LYS A 133 -13.60 -4.30 16.11
N ALA A 134 -13.01 -3.11 15.99
CA ALA A 134 -13.66 -1.88 16.44
C ALA A 134 -14.58 -1.34 15.34
N GLN A 135 -15.67 -0.70 15.74
CA GLN A 135 -16.51 0.03 14.80
C GLN A 135 -15.71 1.19 14.18
N ILE A 136 -16.00 1.47 12.91
CA ILE A 136 -15.47 2.64 12.22
C ILE A 136 -16.09 3.87 12.85
N ASN A 137 -15.26 4.76 13.39
CA ASN A 137 -15.66 6.12 13.66
C ASN A 137 -15.49 6.96 12.38
N ASN A 138 -16.22 8.07 12.27
CA ASN A 138 -16.26 8.94 11.08
C ASN A 138 -14.91 9.57 10.71
N SER A 139 -13.84 9.29 11.46
CA SER A 139 -12.48 9.79 11.21
C SER A 139 -11.64 8.93 10.24
N LEU A 140 -12.11 7.75 9.84
CA LEU A 140 -11.37 6.90 8.91
C LEU A 140 -11.57 7.32 7.47
N VAL A 141 -10.46 7.41 6.77
CA VAL A 141 -10.46 7.72 5.34
C VAL A 141 -10.45 6.43 4.53
N PHE A 142 -11.30 6.40 3.49
CA PHE A 142 -11.31 5.34 2.48
C PHE A 142 -11.03 5.94 1.11
N PHE A 143 -10.12 5.32 0.37
CA PHE A 143 -9.83 5.76 -0.98
C PHE A 143 -11.00 5.41 -1.91
N LYS A 144 -11.43 6.40 -2.67
CA LYS A 144 -12.50 6.26 -3.66
C LYS A 144 -11.94 5.89 -5.02
N LYS A 145 -12.63 5.02 -5.75
CA LYS A 145 -12.32 4.74 -7.15
C LYS A 145 -12.74 5.96 -7.98
N PRO A 146 -11.82 6.61 -8.73
CA PRO A 146 -12.15 7.80 -9.49
C PRO A 146 -13.14 7.47 -10.61
N LYS A 147 -14.17 8.31 -10.72
CA LYS A 147 -15.01 8.36 -11.91
C LYS A 147 -14.24 9.05 -13.04
N LYS A 148 -14.71 8.89 -14.29
CA LYS A 148 -14.12 9.53 -15.46
C LYS A 148 -13.93 11.03 -15.19
N ASN A 149 -12.70 11.54 -15.32
CA ASN A 149 -12.31 12.96 -15.17
C ASN A 149 -12.51 13.57 -13.75
N LYS A 150 -12.75 12.77 -12.70
CA LYS A 150 -12.82 13.29 -11.33
C LYS A 150 -11.75 12.60 -10.46
N PRO A 151 -10.58 13.24 -10.25
CA PRO A 151 -9.56 12.73 -9.35
C PRO A 151 -9.98 12.86 -7.89
N TYR A 152 -9.38 12.06 -7.01
CA TYR A 152 -9.47 12.21 -5.57
C TYR A 152 -8.10 12.56 -5.01
N ARG A 153 -8.09 13.52 -4.06
CA ARG A 153 -6.88 13.97 -3.37
C ARG A 153 -7.02 13.68 -1.89
N TYR A 154 -5.92 13.22 -1.29
CA TYR A 154 -5.81 12.96 0.14
C TYR A 154 -4.50 13.55 0.63
N SER A 155 -4.48 13.98 1.89
CA SER A 155 -3.30 14.53 2.53
C SER A 155 -2.92 13.68 3.73
N PHE A 156 -1.64 13.37 3.85
CA PHE A 156 -1.10 12.67 5.02
C PHE A 156 0.26 13.29 5.37
N ASN A 157 0.33 13.97 6.51
CA ASN A 157 1.54 14.71 6.93
C ASN A 157 2.08 15.61 5.79
N ASP A 158 3.35 15.35 5.41
CA ASP A 158 4.05 16.00 4.31
C ASP A 158 3.80 15.37 2.93
N LEU A 159 2.87 14.42 2.84
CA LEU A 159 2.54 13.73 1.60
C LEU A 159 1.18 14.15 1.06
N GLU A 160 1.09 14.22 -0.27
CA GLU A 160 -0.14 14.28 -1.04
C GLU A 160 -0.33 12.98 -1.81
N ILE A 161 -1.55 12.44 -1.76
CA ILE A 161 -1.95 11.24 -2.49
C ILE A 161 -3.02 11.64 -3.50
N LEU A 162 -2.72 11.48 -4.78
CA LEU A 162 -3.64 11.71 -5.90
C LEU A 162 -4.05 10.38 -6.50
N ILE A 163 -5.35 10.13 -6.61
CA ILE A 163 -5.89 8.95 -7.32
C ILE A 163 -6.67 9.42 -8.53
N GLU A 164 -6.22 9.03 -9.72
CA GLU A 164 -6.75 9.52 -10.99
C GLU A 164 -6.80 8.42 -12.05
N ASN A 165 -7.72 8.57 -13.01
CA ASN A 165 -7.90 7.68 -14.15
C ASN A 165 -7.25 8.25 -15.40
N TYR A 166 -6.36 7.50 -16.03
CA TYR A 166 -5.63 7.90 -17.23
C TYR A 166 -5.93 6.95 -18.41
N LYS A 167 -6.21 7.51 -19.57
CA LYS A 167 -6.35 6.76 -20.84
C LYS A 167 -5.03 6.70 -21.63
N ASN A 168 -4.16 7.69 -21.42
CA ASN A 168 -2.86 7.80 -22.07
C ASN A 168 -1.86 8.53 -21.16
N TYR A 169 -0.61 8.61 -21.58
CA TYR A 169 0.47 9.19 -20.79
C TYR A 169 0.52 10.73 -20.80
N LYS A 170 -0.19 11.42 -21.73
CA LYS A 170 -0.04 12.89 -21.92
C LYS A 170 -0.22 13.70 -20.64
N LYS A 171 -1.21 13.34 -19.81
CA LYS A 171 -1.50 14.05 -18.54
C LYS A 171 -0.87 13.39 -17.31
N MET A 172 -0.21 12.24 -17.48
CA MET A 172 0.28 11.45 -16.37
C MET A 172 1.56 12.01 -15.74
N PHE A 173 2.42 12.63 -16.53
CA PHE A 173 3.75 13.06 -16.09
C PHE A 173 3.90 14.58 -16.05
N LYS A 174 4.57 15.08 -15.00
CA LYS A 174 5.11 16.43 -14.91
C LYS A 174 6.63 16.39 -15.12
N ASN A 175 7.26 17.49 -15.49
CA ASN A 175 8.68 17.52 -15.86
C ASN A 175 9.64 17.07 -14.75
N SER A 176 9.37 17.29 -13.48
CA SER A 176 10.19 16.91 -12.33
C SER A 176 9.42 16.00 -11.37
N ASP A 177 8.89 14.90 -11.88
CA ASP A 177 8.00 14.03 -11.10
C ASP A 177 8.80 12.96 -10.34
N ASN A 178 9.17 13.25 -9.09
CA ASN A 178 9.80 12.32 -8.15
C ASN A 178 8.79 11.52 -7.32
N SER A 179 7.51 11.51 -7.71
CA SER A 179 6.47 10.80 -7.00
C SER A 179 6.61 9.26 -7.10
N ILE A 180 5.97 8.59 -6.17
CA ILE A 180 5.71 7.15 -6.23
C ILE A 180 4.39 6.95 -6.96
N SER A 181 4.33 5.97 -7.85
CA SER A 181 3.12 5.57 -8.56
C SER A 181 2.76 4.14 -8.23
N ALA A 182 1.49 3.89 -7.92
CA ALA A 182 0.94 2.54 -7.72
C ALA A 182 -0.28 2.33 -8.62
N ILE A 183 -0.37 1.16 -9.25
CA ILE A 183 -1.48 0.83 -10.15
C ILE A 183 -2.61 0.21 -9.35
N LEU A 184 -3.76 0.89 -9.31
CA LEU A 184 -4.96 0.43 -8.60
C LEU A 184 -5.93 -0.33 -9.51
N ASP A 185 -5.91 -0.05 -10.81
CA ASP A 185 -6.71 -0.74 -11.82
C ASP A 185 -6.06 -0.60 -13.20
N GLY A 186 -6.29 -1.57 -14.08
CA GLY A 186 -5.72 -1.58 -15.43
C GLY A 186 -4.30 -2.15 -15.50
N LYS A 187 -3.68 -2.04 -16.65
CA LYS A 187 -2.34 -2.56 -16.94
C LYS A 187 -1.64 -1.80 -18.05
N ILE A 188 -0.31 -1.87 -18.04
CA ILE A 188 0.59 -1.38 -19.09
C ILE A 188 1.13 -2.59 -19.82
N VAL A 189 1.06 -2.59 -21.15
CA VAL A 189 1.38 -3.73 -22.01
C VAL A 189 2.34 -3.33 -23.12
N ASN A 190 3.11 -4.30 -23.64
CA ASN A 190 3.88 -4.14 -24.86
C ASN A 190 2.98 -4.23 -26.12
N ASN A 191 3.57 -4.10 -27.31
CA ASN A 191 2.85 -4.16 -28.58
C ASN A 191 2.19 -5.54 -28.84
N LYS A 192 2.72 -6.60 -28.24
CA LYS A 192 2.16 -7.97 -28.30
C LYS A 192 1.09 -8.23 -27.23
N GLY A 193 0.67 -7.22 -26.45
CA GLY A 193 -0.31 -7.35 -25.39
C GLY A 193 0.21 -7.96 -24.08
N LYS A 194 1.51 -8.33 -24.00
CA LYS A 194 2.11 -8.88 -22.77
C LYS A 194 2.20 -7.77 -21.70
N GLN A 195 1.72 -8.09 -20.52
CA GLN A 195 1.74 -7.16 -19.38
C GLN A 195 3.17 -6.91 -18.88
N ALA A 196 3.53 -5.64 -18.76
CA ALA A 196 4.75 -5.20 -18.11
C ALA A 196 4.49 -4.80 -16.64
N ILE A 197 3.41 -4.04 -16.40
CA ILE A 197 3.02 -3.56 -15.06
C ILE A 197 1.50 -3.65 -14.95
N GLY A 198 1.00 -4.03 -13.78
CA GLY A 198 -0.44 -4.17 -13.51
C GLY A 198 -0.80 -3.90 -12.05
N TYR A 199 -1.89 -4.49 -11.60
CA TYR A 199 -2.45 -4.29 -10.26
C TYR A 199 -1.42 -4.43 -9.14
N GLY A 200 -1.42 -3.47 -8.22
CA GLY A 200 -0.58 -3.48 -7.03
C GLY A 200 0.91 -3.24 -7.28
N GLU A 201 1.32 -3.02 -8.55
CA GLU A 201 2.70 -2.63 -8.85
C GLU A 201 2.96 -1.21 -8.34
N ILE A 202 4.06 -1.07 -7.60
CA ILE A 202 4.53 0.21 -7.04
C ILE A 202 5.89 0.51 -7.64
N VAL A 203 6.00 1.66 -8.27
CA VAL A 203 7.24 2.11 -8.94
C VAL A 203 7.46 3.60 -8.73
N LYS A 204 8.67 4.08 -8.91
CA LYS A 204 8.90 5.53 -9.08
C LYS A 204 8.23 6.00 -10.37
N THR A 205 7.59 7.15 -10.37
CA THR A 205 6.91 7.69 -11.56
C THR A 205 7.86 7.84 -12.75
N GLN A 206 9.16 8.10 -12.51
CA GLN A 206 10.18 8.09 -13.54
C GLN A 206 10.32 6.74 -14.26
N THR A 207 10.08 5.61 -13.58
CA THR A 207 10.06 4.28 -14.20
C THR A 207 8.88 4.15 -15.17
N LEU A 208 7.69 4.63 -14.80
CA LEU A 208 6.55 4.69 -15.73
C LEU A 208 6.85 5.59 -16.94
N LYS A 209 7.53 6.72 -16.73
CA LYS A 209 7.94 7.62 -17.82
C LYS A 209 8.90 6.90 -18.79
N LYS A 210 9.85 6.12 -18.30
CA LYS A 210 10.72 5.30 -19.14
C LYS A 210 9.95 4.21 -19.89
N LEU A 211 8.99 3.55 -19.23
CA LEU A 211 8.17 2.53 -19.88
C LEU A 211 7.24 3.11 -20.96
N SER A 212 6.79 4.35 -20.82
CA SER A 212 5.87 4.99 -21.78
C SER A 212 6.46 5.13 -23.19
N THR A 213 7.77 5.00 -23.36
CA THR A 213 8.43 5.03 -24.67
C THR A 213 8.22 3.76 -25.49
N ARG A 214 7.95 2.62 -24.83
CA ARG A 214 7.86 1.29 -25.49
C ARG A 214 6.59 0.51 -25.16
N PHE A 215 5.83 0.95 -24.15
CA PHE A 215 4.64 0.27 -23.64
C PHE A 215 3.46 1.23 -23.66
N LYS A 216 2.25 0.69 -23.81
CA LYS A 216 0.99 1.46 -23.86
C LYS A 216 0.05 1.08 -22.72
N ILE A 217 -0.79 2.02 -22.32
CA ILE A 217 -1.89 1.76 -21.41
C ILE A 217 -2.94 0.91 -22.14
N HIS A 218 -3.30 -0.24 -21.55
CA HIS A 218 -4.36 -1.08 -22.08
C HIS A 218 -5.72 -0.54 -21.61
N LYS A 219 -6.50 0.08 -22.54
CA LYS A 219 -7.78 0.76 -22.30
C LYS A 219 -7.64 2.00 -21.40
N ASN A 220 -7.53 1.79 -20.08
CA ASN A 220 -7.33 2.83 -19.08
C ASN A 220 -6.60 2.28 -17.85
N ILE A 221 -6.06 3.17 -17.02
CA ILE A 221 -5.36 2.84 -15.80
C ILE A 221 -5.79 3.79 -14.67
N ILE A 222 -6.08 3.25 -13.49
CA ILE A 222 -6.23 4.04 -12.28
C ILE A 222 -4.90 4.01 -11.56
N LEU A 223 -4.33 5.18 -11.38
CA LEU A 223 -3.03 5.39 -10.76
C LEU A 223 -3.18 6.15 -9.45
N MET A 224 -2.54 5.67 -8.41
CA MET A 224 -2.27 6.42 -7.20
C MET A 224 -0.87 7.01 -7.28
N LYS A 225 -0.74 8.32 -7.10
CA LYS A 225 0.54 9.01 -6.96
C LYS A 225 0.71 9.49 -5.54
N VAL A 226 1.88 9.26 -4.96
CA VAL A 226 2.28 9.78 -3.65
C VAL A 226 3.45 10.74 -3.86
N THR A 227 3.26 11.99 -3.46
CA THR A 227 4.22 13.10 -3.68
C THR A 227 4.51 13.78 -2.36
N LYS A 228 5.76 14.13 -2.08
CA LYS A 228 6.07 15.05 -0.97
C LYS A 228 5.53 16.44 -1.29
N LYS A 229 4.82 17.04 -0.35
CA LYS A 229 4.43 18.44 -0.44
C LYS A 229 5.69 19.31 -0.45
N LYS A 230 5.70 20.38 -1.21
CA LYS A 230 6.66 21.46 -1.00
C LYS A 230 6.39 22.04 0.38
N ILE A 231 7.40 22.09 1.24
CA ILE A 231 7.27 22.51 2.64
C ILE A 231 6.78 23.96 2.66
N ASN A 232 5.48 24.15 2.95
CA ASN A 232 5.01 25.32 3.65
C ASN A 232 4.80 24.85 5.08
N ASN A 233 5.59 25.35 6.01
CA ASN A 233 5.47 25.01 7.43
C ASN A 233 4.03 25.22 7.89
N HIS A 234 3.28 24.16 8.15
CA HIS A 234 2.28 23.99 9.20
C HIS A 234 1.33 22.82 8.94
N ARG A 235 1.14 22.05 9.99
CA ARG A 235 0.11 21.06 10.36
C ARG A 235 0.51 19.58 10.28
N LYS A 236 0.61 19.00 11.47
CA LYS A 236 0.50 17.56 11.74
C LYS A 236 -0.95 17.15 11.44
N ASN A 237 -1.21 16.32 10.47
CA ASN A 237 -2.57 15.87 10.17
C ASN A 237 -2.62 14.38 9.88
N ASN A 238 -3.68 13.74 10.34
CA ASN A 238 -4.11 12.42 9.89
C ASN A 238 -4.46 12.43 8.39
N LEU A 239 -4.71 11.28 7.80
CA LEU A 239 -5.14 11.18 6.42
C LEU A 239 -6.50 11.90 6.24
N ILE A 240 -6.51 13.00 5.49
CA ILE A 240 -7.69 13.83 5.25
C ILE A 240 -8.02 13.81 3.74
N GLN A 241 -9.28 13.63 3.41
CA GLN A 241 -9.75 13.84 2.06
C GLN A 241 -9.92 15.33 1.80
N ILE A 242 -9.31 15.88 0.75
CA ILE A 242 -9.33 17.31 0.47
C ILE A 242 -10.40 17.67 -0.59
N SER A 243 -10.98 16.72 -1.30
CA SER A 243 -12.07 16.94 -2.28
C SER A 243 -12.06 15.92 -3.41
#